data_dae3f735a4968d031a93a4a42980bfff
#
_entry.id   dae3f735a4968d031a93a4a42980bfff
#
_cell.length_a   1.000
_cell.length_b   1.000
_cell.length_c   1.000
_cell.angle_alpha   90.00
_cell.angle_beta   90.00
_cell.angle_gamma   90.00
#
_symmetry.space_group_name_H-M   'P 1'
#
loop_
_entity.id
_entity.type
_entity.pdbx_description
1 polymer ?
#
loop_
_entity_poly.entity_id
_entity_poly.type
_entity_poly.pdbx_seq_one_letter_code
_entity_poly.pdbx_strand_id
1 'polypeptide(L)'
;LDLPDEIAEEYVIPEIAVEFKAQKSYPNFEEFDCYSDLDCDCDDYHEVLEELGVDVDRDPEDHKLLGYADIIQGEMLTECESIGRMRGGYTRSYGNVSDEVSSDIKRCAGNWTLLLQLSTITKDDYEWMFDDGGMLYFYIKKDDLAAKRFDKTHFSVQCY
;
A
#
# COMPACT_ATOMS: atom_id res chain seq x y z
N LEU A 1 -23.47 -3.99 -9.12
CA LEU A 1 -23.42 -4.42 -7.72
C LEU A 1 -24.53 -3.66 -7.01
N ASP A 2 -25.53 -4.36 -6.49
CA ASP A 2 -26.53 -3.73 -5.67
C ASP A 2 -25.92 -3.47 -4.28
N LEU A 3 -26.07 -2.25 -3.78
CA LEU A 3 -25.65 -1.90 -2.43
C LEU A 3 -26.53 -2.67 -1.41
N PRO A 4 -25.98 -3.07 -0.27
CA PRO A 4 -26.79 -3.62 0.80
C PRO A 4 -27.90 -2.64 1.21
N ASP A 5 -29.12 -3.13 1.40
CA ASP A 5 -30.31 -2.32 1.75
C ASP A 5 -30.16 -1.52 3.07
N GLU A 6 -29.08 -1.78 3.83
CA GLU A 6 -28.84 -1.19 5.16
C GLU A 6 -27.80 -0.06 5.16
N ILE A 7 -27.21 0.30 4.01
CA ILE A 7 -26.27 1.43 3.96
C ILE A 7 -27.05 2.73 3.90
N ALA A 8 -26.91 3.58 4.92
CA ALA A 8 -27.50 4.92 4.91
C ALA A 8 -26.91 5.75 3.76
N GLU A 9 -27.75 6.58 3.12
CA GLU A 9 -27.33 7.41 1.97
C GLU A 9 -26.09 8.28 2.25
N GLU A 10 -25.90 8.69 3.51
CA GLU A 10 -24.75 9.49 3.96
C GLU A 10 -23.40 8.74 3.85
N TYR A 11 -23.39 7.41 3.78
CA TYR A 11 -22.19 6.58 3.59
C TYR A 11 -21.94 6.17 2.14
N VAL A 12 -22.79 6.61 1.23
CA VAL A 12 -22.61 6.33 -0.20
C VAL A 12 -21.69 7.38 -0.81
N ILE A 13 -20.51 6.93 -1.24
CA ILE A 13 -19.57 7.81 -1.93
C ILE A 13 -20.18 8.23 -3.26
N PRO A 14 -20.22 9.54 -3.58
CA PRO A 14 -20.74 10.00 -4.85
C PRO A 14 -19.89 9.49 -6.01
N GLU A 15 -20.51 9.33 -7.17
CA GLU A 15 -19.79 9.00 -8.39
C GLU A 15 -18.81 10.13 -8.76
N ILE A 16 -17.54 9.78 -8.93
CA ILE A 16 -16.45 10.70 -9.24
C ILE A 16 -15.75 10.22 -10.49
N ALA A 17 -15.68 11.09 -11.50
CA ALA A 17 -14.90 10.82 -12.70
C ALA A 17 -13.41 10.87 -12.38
N VAL A 18 -12.65 9.89 -12.88
CA VAL A 18 -11.20 9.82 -12.70
C VAL A 18 -10.48 9.96 -14.04
N GLU A 19 -9.35 10.63 -14.04
CA GLU A 19 -8.43 10.73 -15.16
C GLU A 19 -7.11 10.05 -14.76
N PHE A 20 -6.56 9.21 -15.65
CA PHE A 20 -5.30 8.51 -15.41
C PHE A 20 -4.15 9.21 -16.12
N LYS A 21 -3.11 9.49 -15.36
CA LYS A 21 -1.82 9.95 -15.84
C LYS A 21 -0.76 8.89 -15.59
N ALA A 22 -0.04 8.45 -16.62
CA ALA A 22 1.11 7.57 -16.44
C ALA A 22 2.28 8.38 -15.87
N GLN A 23 2.84 7.89 -14.76
CA GLN A 23 4.02 8.49 -14.14
C GLN A 23 4.95 7.39 -13.61
N LYS A 24 6.22 7.74 -13.37
CA LYS A 24 7.15 6.87 -12.68
C LYS A 24 6.89 6.98 -11.17
N SER A 25 6.97 5.86 -10.47
CA SER A 25 6.99 5.81 -9.03
C SER A 25 8.17 4.98 -8.56
N TYR A 26 8.65 5.28 -7.38
CA TYR A 26 9.77 4.61 -6.74
C TYR A 26 9.33 4.12 -5.37
N PRO A 27 9.88 3.02 -4.83
CA PRO A 27 9.54 2.59 -3.48
C PRO A 27 9.96 3.65 -2.46
N ASN A 28 9.30 3.71 -1.34
CA ASN A 28 9.86 4.33 -0.15
C ASN A 28 11.08 3.52 0.31
N PHE A 29 12.04 4.13 1.04
CA PHE A 29 13.23 3.44 1.52
C PHE A 29 12.89 2.19 2.34
N GLU A 30 11.90 2.27 3.22
CA GLU A 30 11.49 1.13 4.05
C GLU A 30 10.95 -0.05 3.22
N GLU A 31 10.17 0.22 2.15
CA GLU A 31 9.74 -0.83 1.21
C GLU A 31 10.93 -1.38 0.41
N PHE A 32 11.84 -0.51 -0.02
CA PHE A 32 13.04 -0.91 -0.74
C PHE A 32 13.93 -1.82 0.11
N ASP A 33 14.20 -1.46 1.36
CA ASP A 33 15.02 -2.25 2.30
C ASP A 33 14.41 -3.63 2.59
N CYS A 34 13.08 -3.76 2.54
CA CYS A 34 12.41 -5.03 2.78
C CYS A 34 12.84 -6.16 1.85
N TYR A 35 13.14 -5.85 0.59
CA TYR A 35 13.40 -6.85 -0.44
C TYR A 35 14.70 -6.61 -1.23
N SER A 36 15.43 -5.54 -0.90
CA SER A 36 16.72 -5.24 -1.51
C SER A 36 17.84 -5.98 -0.79
N ASP A 37 18.77 -6.52 -1.54
CA ASP A 37 20.02 -7.07 -1.03
C ASP A 37 21.15 -6.02 -1.06
N LEU A 38 20.84 -4.76 -1.38
CA LEU A 38 21.79 -3.67 -1.40
C LEU A 38 22.05 -3.15 0.02
N ASP A 39 23.31 -3.06 0.39
CA ASP A 39 23.74 -2.43 1.64
C ASP A 39 23.87 -0.91 1.39
N CYS A 40 22.76 -0.20 1.54
CA CYS A 40 22.71 1.26 1.46
C CYS A 40 21.82 1.79 2.59
N ASP A 41 22.13 2.96 3.09
CA ASP A 41 21.27 3.63 4.07
C ASP A 41 20.25 4.54 3.40
N CYS A 42 19.40 5.16 4.22
CA CYS A 42 18.31 6.02 3.76
C CYS A 42 18.86 7.25 3.02
N ASP A 43 19.97 7.81 3.49
CA ASP A 43 20.54 9.02 2.92
C ASP A 43 21.13 8.71 1.53
N ASP A 44 21.87 7.61 1.38
CA ASP A 44 22.39 7.14 0.09
C ASP A 44 21.24 6.88 -0.92
N TYR A 45 20.15 6.27 -0.44
CA TYR A 45 18.98 5.99 -1.28
C TYR A 45 18.31 7.28 -1.76
N HIS A 46 18.11 8.26 -0.86
CA HIS A 46 17.50 9.53 -1.20
C HIS A 46 18.38 10.35 -2.15
N GLU A 47 19.73 10.37 -1.96
CA GLU A 47 20.64 11.04 -2.88
C GLU A 47 20.48 10.52 -4.32
N VAL A 48 20.38 9.19 -4.49
CA VAL A 48 20.14 8.59 -5.81
C VAL A 48 18.78 9.00 -6.40
N LEU A 49 17.71 9.06 -5.58
CA LEU A 49 16.42 9.50 -6.06
C LEU A 49 16.42 10.98 -6.48
N GLU A 50 17.08 11.85 -5.73
CA GLU A 50 17.24 13.26 -6.07
C GLU A 50 18.03 13.45 -7.37
N GLU A 51 19.11 12.68 -7.59
CA GLU A 51 19.84 12.67 -8.86
C GLU A 51 18.95 12.25 -10.05
N LEU A 52 17.97 11.40 -9.80
CA LEU A 52 16.96 11.00 -10.78
C LEU A 52 15.84 12.05 -10.95
N GLY A 53 15.87 13.12 -10.17
CA GLY A 53 14.87 14.20 -10.19
C GLY A 53 13.58 13.86 -9.46
N VAL A 54 13.64 12.96 -8.50
CA VAL A 54 12.50 12.61 -7.63
C VAL A 54 12.47 13.56 -6.45
N ASP A 55 11.31 14.14 -6.18
CA ASP A 55 11.05 14.92 -4.97
C ASP A 55 10.76 13.96 -3.82
N VAL A 56 11.74 13.75 -2.94
CA VAL A 56 11.66 12.79 -1.82
C VAL A 56 10.89 13.35 -0.62
N ASP A 57 10.76 14.68 -0.56
CA ASP A 57 10.04 15.40 0.51
C ASP A 57 8.56 15.68 0.14
N ARG A 58 8.10 15.16 -0.99
CA ARG A 58 6.74 15.41 -1.45
C ARG A 58 5.72 14.80 -0.50
N ASP A 59 4.77 15.61 -0.04
CA ASP A 59 3.63 15.13 0.73
C ASP A 59 2.81 14.11 -0.09
N PRO A 60 2.46 12.96 0.50
CA PRO A 60 1.67 11.94 -0.17
C PRO A 60 0.20 12.38 -0.25
N GLU A 61 -0.25 12.81 -1.42
CA GLU A 61 -1.65 13.21 -1.65
C GLU A 61 -2.31 12.51 -2.85
N ASP A 62 -1.55 11.71 -3.61
CA ASP A 62 -2.03 11.16 -4.87
C ASP A 62 -2.86 9.89 -4.70
N HIS A 63 -3.93 9.78 -5.50
CA HIS A 63 -4.51 8.47 -5.79
C HIS A 63 -3.61 7.73 -6.77
N LYS A 64 -3.35 6.46 -6.54
CA LYS A 64 -2.48 5.66 -7.42
C LYS A 64 -3.13 4.34 -7.80
N LEU A 65 -2.97 3.96 -9.06
CA LEU A 65 -3.27 2.63 -9.55
C LEU A 65 -1.94 1.97 -9.96
N LEU A 66 -1.55 0.92 -9.23
CA LEU A 66 -0.25 0.26 -9.34
C LEU A 66 0.93 1.15 -8.91
N GLY A 67 2.15 0.64 -9.07
CA GLY A 67 3.38 1.32 -8.68
C GLY A 67 3.74 1.07 -7.22
N TYR A 68 4.29 2.10 -6.57
CA TYR A 68 4.71 2.07 -5.17
C TYR A 68 3.87 3.02 -4.34
N ALA A 69 3.59 2.62 -3.11
CA ALA A 69 2.79 3.42 -2.18
C ALA A 69 3.52 4.67 -1.68
N ASP A 70 2.75 5.69 -1.37
CA ASP A 70 3.20 6.78 -0.50
C ASP A 70 2.86 6.36 0.95
N ILE A 71 3.85 5.86 1.69
CA ILE A 71 3.65 5.34 3.04
C ILE A 71 3.66 6.47 4.07
N ILE A 72 2.79 6.38 5.08
CA ILE A 72 2.68 7.36 6.16
C ILE A 72 3.32 6.83 7.45
N GLN A 73 3.03 5.59 7.85
CA GLN A 73 3.42 5.05 9.16
C GLN A 73 4.46 3.93 9.10
N GLY A 74 4.83 3.46 7.92
CA GLY A 74 5.81 2.39 7.75
C GLY A 74 5.43 1.41 6.65
N GLU A 75 6.35 0.52 6.30
CA GLU A 75 6.19 -0.43 5.22
C GLU A 75 5.07 -1.45 5.49
N MET A 76 4.33 -1.80 4.45
CA MET A 76 3.18 -2.68 4.53
C MET A 76 3.39 -4.05 3.88
N LEU A 77 4.50 -4.26 3.17
CA LEU A 77 4.74 -5.49 2.41
C LEU A 77 4.92 -6.72 3.32
N THR A 78 5.64 -6.56 4.44
CA THR A 78 5.80 -7.64 5.43
C THR A 78 4.51 -7.91 6.18
N GLU A 79 3.70 -6.89 6.44
CA GLU A 79 2.35 -7.05 7.00
C GLU A 79 1.47 -7.85 6.04
N CYS A 80 1.41 -7.46 4.77
CA CYS A 80 0.66 -8.16 3.72
C CYS A 80 1.04 -9.65 3.64
N GLU A 81 2.34 -9.95 3.65
CA GLU A 81 2.81 -11.34 3.62
C GLU A 81 2.42 -12.09 4.89
N SER A 82 2.56 -11.47 6.06
CA SER A 82 2.20 -12.07 7.35
C SER A 82 0.71 -12.42 7.41
N ILE A 83 -0.15 -11.47 7.03
CA ILE A 83 -1.61 -11.67 7.03
C ILE A 83 -2.02 -12.66 5.92
N GLY A 84 -1.38 -12.62 4.77
CA GLY A 84 -1.60 -13.59 3.69
C GLY A 84 -1.33 -15.02 4.17
N ARG A 85 -0.28 -15.24 4.95
CA ARG A 85 0.03 -16.53 5.57
C ARG A 85 -1.01 -16.95 6.61
N MET A 86 -1.51 -16.02 7.43
CA MET A 86 -2.55 -16.30 8.41
C MET A 86 -3.85 -16.77 7.75
N ARG A 87 -4.28 -16.13 6.68
CA ARG A 87 -5.44 -16.53 5.88
C ARG A 87 -5.26 -17.91 5.23
N GLY A 88 -4.00 -18.32 4.99
CA GLY A 88 -3.62 -19.64 4.52
C GLY A 88 -3.58 -20.74 5.60
N GLY A 89 -3.99 -20.44 6.85
CA GLY A 89 -4.05 -21.42 7.95
C GLY A 89 -2.81 -21.43 8.84
N TYR A 90 -1.89 -20.51 8.69
CA TYR A 90 -0.80 -20.32 9.63
C TYR A 90 -1.30 -19.54 10.86
N THR A 91 -1.09 -20.13 12.03
CA THR A 91 -1.58 -19.56 13.30
C THR A 91 -0.86 -18.26 13.65
N ARG A 92 -1.65 -17.29 14.10
CA ARG A 92 -1.23 -15.99 14.57
C ARG A 92 -0.35 -16.12 15.81
N SER A 93 0.91 -15.68 15.74
CA SER A 93 1.69 -15.34 16.92
C SER A 93 2.24 -13.92 16.73
N TYR A 94 1.52 -12.94 17.24
CA TYR A 94 2.12 -11.64 17.56
C TYR A 94 2.98 -11.85 18.81
N GLY A 95 4.28 -11.89 18.62
CA GLY A 95 5.24 -12.06 19.70
C GLY A 95 6.07 -13.35 19.53
N ASN A 96 7.33 -13.20 19.19
CA ASN A 96 8.34 -14.24 18.96
C ASN A 96 8.14 -15.08 17.68
N VAL A 97 8.09 -14.40 16.53
CA VAL A 97 8.38 -15.04 15.26
C VAL A 97 9.87 -15.39 15.26
N SER A 98 10.23 -16.63 14.96
CA SER A 98 11.66 -17.00 14.87
C SER A 98 12.35 -16.20 13.76
N ASP A 99 13.65 -15.97 13.89
CA ASP A 99 14.45 -15.22 12.90
C ASP A 99 14.31 -15.83 11.48
N GLU A 100 14.19 -17.15 11.39
CA GLU A 100 13.97 -17.85 10.12
C GLU A 100 12.63 -17.45 9.47
N VAL A 101 11.55 -17.39 10.24
CA VAL A 101 10.23 -17.02 9.73
C VAL A 101 10.20 -15.53 9.37
N SER A 102 10.83 -14.68 10.17
CA SER A 102 10.97 -13.26 9.88
C SER A 102 11.73 -13.03 8.56
N SER A 103 12.85 -13.70 8.38
CA SER A 103 13.65 -13.64 7.15
C SER A 103 12.87 -14.15 5.93
N ASP A 104 12.06 -15.22 6.10
CA ASP A 104 11.25 -15.74 5.02
C ASP A 104 10.08 -14.81 4.65
N ILE A 105 9.50 -14.11 5.63
CA ILE A 105 8.48 -13.06 5.40
C ILE A 105 9.09 -11.93 4.58
N LYS A 106 10.24 -11.39 4.99
CA LYS A 106 10.95 -10.33 4.24
C LYS A 106 11.24 -10.76 2.80
N ARG A 107 11.79 -11.94 2.61
CA ARG A 107 12.08 -12.47 1.27
C ARG A 107 10.83 -12.58 0.38
N CYS A 108 9.68 -12.89 0.96
CA CYS A 108 8.42 -13.01 0.22
C CYS A 108 7.65 -11.69 0.08
N ALA A 109 7.99 -10.66 0.86
CA ALA A 109 7.38 -9.34 0.82
C ALA A 109 7.46 -8.70 -0.56
N GLY A 110 8.58 -8.85 -1.27
CA GLY A 110 8.76 -8.38 -2.64
C GLY A 110 7.84 -9.00 -3.69
N ASN A 111 7.05 -10.04 -3.35
CA ASN A 111 6.02 -10.58 -4.24
C ASN A 111 4.72 -9.79 -4.24
N TRP A 112 4.56 -8.86 -3.30
CA TRP A 112 3.42 -7.97 -3.23
C TRP A 112 3.65 -6.71 -4.06
N THR A 113 2.58 -6.09 -4.46
CA THR A 113 2.57 -4.82 -5.18
C THR A 113 1.33 -4.02 -4.80
N LEU A 114 1.46 -2.71 -4.81
CA LEU A 114 0.30 -1.83 -4.68
C LEU A 114 -0.65 -2.08 -5.86
N LEU A 115 -1.92 -2.31 -5.56
CA LEU A 115 -3.00 -2.35 -6.55
C LEU A 115 -3.66 -0.98 -6.66
N LEU A 116 -4.01 -0.38 -5.53
CA LEU A 116 -4.71 0.90 -5.45
C LEU A 116 -4.34 1.61 -4.16
N GLN A 117 -4.09 2.90 -4.26
CA GLN A 117 -4.00 3.84 -3.14
C GLN A 117 -5.06 4.91 -3.32
N LEU A 118 -5.79 5.20 -2.25
CA LEU A 118 -6.76 6.29 -2.21
C LEU A 118 -6.41 7.23 -1.06
N SER A 119 -6.28 8.50 -1.40
CA SER A 119 -6.17 9.61 -0.46
C SER A 119 -7.56 10.21 -0.18
N THR A 120 -7.61 11.25 0.62
CA THR A 120 -8.82 12.06 0.85
C THR A 120 -9.47 12.46 -0.49
N ILE A 121 -10.78 12.33 -0.55
CA ILE A 121 -11.57 12.66 -1.75
C ILE A 121 -12.47 13.85 -1.41
N THR A 122 -12.28 14.94 -2.12
CA THR A 122 -13.10 16.15 -1.98
C THR A 122 -13.82 16.42 -3.30
N LYS A 123 -15.14 16.59 -3.24
CA LYS A 123 -15.97 16.94 -4.38
C LYS A 123 -17.14 17.82 -3.95
N ASP A 124 -17.22 19.03 -4.45
CA ASP A 124 -18.23 20.02 -4.06
C ASP A 124 -18.26 20.22 -2.53
N ASP A 125 -19.37 19.93 -1.88
CA ASP A 125 -19.51 19.96 -0.41
C ASP A 125 -19.26 18.59 0.24
N TYR A 126 -18.79 17.60 -0.51
CA TYR A 126 -18.48 16.25 -0.03
C TYR A 126 -16.99 16.08 0.19
N GLU A 127 -16.64 15.62 1.39
CA GLU A 127 -15.29 15.21 1.74
C GLU A 127 -15.32 13.80 2.33
N TRP A 128 -14.52 12.92 1.76
CA TRP A 128 -14.27 11.60 2.33
C TRP A 128 -12.82 11.52 2.76
N MET A 129 -12.60 11.71 4.03
CA MET A 129 -11.30 11.65 4.67
C MET A 129 -11.20 10.35 5.47
N PHE A 130 -10.05 9.70 5.38
CA PHE A 130 -9.77 8.47 6.11
C PHE A 130 -9.10 8.82 7.43
N ASP A 131 -9.86 8.71 8.52
CA ASP A 131 -9.43 9.09 9.88
C ASP A 131 -8.86 10.52 9.90
N ASP A 132 -7.63 10.73 10.35
CA ASP A 132 -6.96 12.04 10.43
C ASP A 132 -6.06 12.26 9.20
N GLY A 133 -6.66 12.43 8.03
CA GLY A 133 -5.94 12.67 6.79
C GLY A 133 -5.23 11.44 6.22
N GLY A 134 -5.68 10.25 6.57
CA GLY A 134 -5.04 8.99 6.18
C GLY A 134 -5.27 8.57 4.74
N MET A 135 -4.69 7.42 4.39
CA MET A 135 -4.80 6.78 3.09
C MET A 135 -5.24 5.33 3.20
N LEU A 136 -5.96 4.87 2.19
CA LEU A 136 -6.31 3.46 1.98
C LEU A 136 -5.34 2.84 0.98
N TYR A 137 -4.86 1.65 1.31
CA TYR A 137 -3.97 0.89 0.46
C TYR A 137 -4.54 -0.50 0.20
N PHE A 138 -4.50 -0.89 -1.04
CA PHE A 138 -4.87 -2.23 -1.49
C PHE A 138 -3.65 -2.87 -2.13
N TYR A 139 -3.15 -3.93 -1.52
CA TYR A 139 -2.01 -4.70 -2.01
C TYR A 139 -2.45 -6.06 -2.54
N ILE A 140 -1.76 -6.57 -3.54
CA ILE A 140 -2.03 -7.86 -4.14
C ILE A 140 -0.71 -8.57 -4.50
N LYS A 141 -0.66 -9.89 -4.43
CA LYS A 141 0.50 -10.62 -4.96
C LYS A 141 0.57 -10.48 -6.47
N LYS A 142 1.77 -10.33 -7.01
CA LYS A 142 2.01 -10.17 -8.46
C LYS A 142 1.38 -11.30 -9.28
N ASP A 143 1.43 -12.55 -8.79
CA ASP A 143 0.81 -13.70 -9.43
C ASP A 143 -0.73 -13.66 -9.37
N ASP A 144 -1.30 -13.17 -8.26
CA ASP A 144 -2.74 -13.00 -8.10
C ASP A 144 -3.25 -11.88 -9.02
N LEU A 145 -2.50 -10.79 -9.14
CA LEU A 145 -2.79 -9.71 -10.09
C LEU A 145 -2.77 -10.20 -11.53
N ALA A 146 -1.72 -10.94 -11.93
CA ALA A 146 -1.61 -11.53 -13.27
C ALA A 146 -2.79 -12.48 -13.58
N ALA A 147 -3.25 -13.21 -12.56
CA ALA A 147 -4.40 -14.12 -12.67
C ALA A 147 -5.76 -13.41 -12.46
N LYS A 148 -5.77 -12.08 -12.23
CA LYS A 148 -6.97 -11.26 -11.93
C LYS A 148 -7.76 -11.76 -10.72
N ARG A 149 -7.07 -12.30 -9.72
CA ARG A 149 -7.68 -12.78 -8.46
C ARG A 149 -7.79 -11.64 -7.45
N PHE A 150 -8.61 -10.66 -7.73
CA PHE A 150 -8.78 -9.47 -6.89
C PHE A 150 -9.40 -9.79 -5.51
N ASP A 151 -10.02 -10.95 -5.35
CA ASP A 151 -10.47 -11.49 -4.07
C ASP A 151 -9.33 -11.81 -3.08
N LYS A 152 -8.07 -11.77 -3.55
CA LYS A 152 -6.85 -11.96 -2.76
C LYS A 152 -6.19 -10.65 -2.33
N THR A 153 -6.83 -9.54 -2.60
CA THR A 153 -6.33 -8.22 -2.18
C THR A 153 -6.27 -8.12 -0.66
N HIS A 154 -5.18 -7.55 -0.17
CA HIS A 154 -5.02 -7.12 1.21
C HIS A 154 -5.31 -5.62 1.31
N PHE A 155 -6.04 -5.23 2.35
CA PHE A 155 -6.39 -3.86 2.64
C PHE A 155 -5.68 -3.39 3.90
N SER A 156 -5.09 -2.21 3.84
CA SER A 156 -4.48 -1.52 4.98
C SER A 156 -4.86 -0.04 4.97
N VAL A 157 -4.80 0.59 6.13
CA VAL A 157 -5.03 2.03 6.33
C VAL A 157 -3.87 2.57 7.13
N GLN A 158 -3.33 3.71 6.71
CA GLN A 158 -2.39 4.50 7.51
C GLN A 158 -2.91 5.93 7.61
N CYS A 159 -2.69 6.59 8.74
CA CYS A 159 -3.08 7.98 9.01
C CYS A 159 -1.94 8.74 9.69
N TYR A 160 -2.00 10.05 9.71
CA TYR A 160 -1.02 10.92 10.36
C TYR A 160 -1.14 10.91 11.88
#